data_b92a1717832e1bf467a1dd0563947bd4
#
_entry.id   b92a1717832e1bf467a1dd0563947bd4
#
_cell.length_a   1.000
_cell.length_b   1.000
_cell.length_c   1.000
_cell.angle_alpha   90.00
_cell.angle_beta   90.00
_cell.angle_gamma   90.00
#
_symmetry.space_group_name_H-M   'P 1'
#
loop_
_entity.id
_entity.type
_entity.pdbx_description
1 polymer ?
#
loop_
_entity_poly.entity_id
_entity_poly.type
_entity_poly.pdbx_seq_one_letter_code
_entity_poly.pdbx_strand_id
1 'polypeptide(L)'
;HGRSAQQSRVVRDRIAAAWRGEWEQLLEGARQRGGEAAQRRTGGRLEGEALAREVLRRTARREYSKAASLLGSPGMAAPTPAVEEVLEGLLEKRDEPRVPPGRGSGPGPGVSRKHLREALRRASRVAGPGPSGSRATHRAVVLQVPTALESLAKVADRVAAADLPEEVVVGLAAVCLHPPRKKPAGVRPVGAGEALRRIVGRALLSAEKGPLAEGVGKHQL
;
A
#
# COMPACT_ATOMS: atom_id res chain seq x y z
N HIS A 1 7.74 -7.77 -27.84
CA HIS A 1 8.12 -9.08 -27.27
C HIS A 1 9.38 -9.03 -26.36
N GLY A 2 10.39 -8.18 -26.65
CA GLY A 2 11.64 -8.15 -25.86
C GLY A 2 11.50 -7.72 -24.38
N ARG A 3 10.60 -6.78 -24.05
CA ARG A 3 10.40 -6.29 -22.67
C ARG A 3 9.84 -7.37 -21.73
N SER A 4 9.01 -8.28 -22.23
CA SER A 4 8.42 -9.36 -21.43
C SER A 4 9.47 -10.41 -21.01
N ALA A 5 10.37 -10.78 -21.90
CA ALA A 5 11.45 -11.75 -21.61
C ALA A 5 12.46 -11.19 -20.59
N GLN A 6 12.86 -9.92 -20.75
CA GLN A 6 13.75 -9.25 -19.80
C GLN A 6 13.13 -9.11 -18.40
N GLN A 7 11.84 -8.75 -18.33
CA GLN A 7 11.13 -8.67 -17.05
C GLN A 7 11.03 -10.04 -16.37
N SER A 8 10.77 -11.10 -17.13
CA SER A 8 10.71 -12.46 -16.60
C SER A 8 12.08 -12.94 -16.08
N ARG A 9 13.18 -12.55 -16.73
CA ARG A 9 14.53 -12.86 -16.27
C ARG A 9 14.82 -12.18 -14.93
N VAL A 10 14.59 -10.86 -14.84
CA VAL A 10 14.79 -10.11 -13.59
C VAL A 10 13.98 -10.68 -12.42
N VAL A 11 12.75 -11.12 -12.67
CA VAL A 11 11.92 -11.75 -11.62
C VAL A 11 12.52 -13.07 -11.18
N ARG A 12 12.96 -13.93 -12.10
CA ARG A 12 13.59 -15.22 -11.77
C ARG A 12 14.87 -15.03 -10.97
N ASP A 13 15.73 -14.09 -11.39
CA ASP A 13 17.01 -13.81 -10.72
C ASP A 13 16.77 -13.34 -9.29
N ARG A 14 15.73 -12.52 -9.05
CA ARG A 14 15.35 -12.08 -7.71
C ARG A 14 14.76 -13.20 -6.85
N ILE A 15 13.99 -14.09 -7.43
CA ILE A 15 13.49 -15.28 -6.73
C ILE A 15 14.66 -16.16 -6.33
N ALA A 16 15.62 -16.40 -7.22
CA ALA A 16 16.81 -17.18 -6.93
C ALA A 16 17.67 -16.52 -5.83
N ALA A 17 17.85 -15.21 -5.85
CA ALA A 17 18.55 -14.46 -4.81
C ALA A 17 17.83 -14.58 -3.45
N ALA A 18 16.49 -14.50 -3.42
CA ALA A 18 15.70 -14.70 -2.21
C ALA A 18 15.89 -16.12 -1.62
N TRP A 19 15.90 -17.14 -2.48
CA TRP A 19 16.15 -18.52 -2.05
C TRP A 19 17.57 -18.73 -1.49
N ARG A 20 18.54 -17.97 -1.97
CA ARG A 20 19.92 -17.99 -1.42
C ARG A 20 20.09 -17.14 -0.15
N GLY A 21 19.04 -16.43 0.29
CA GLY A 21 19.09 -15.57 1.46
C GLY A 21 19.83 -14.23 1.22
N GLU A 22 19.98 -13.79 -0.02
CA GLU A 22 20.67 -12.55 -0.41
C GLU A 22 19.77 -11.31 -0.18
N TRP A 23 19.27 -11.16 1.03
CA TRP A 23 18.25 -10.15 1.37
C TRP A 23 18.75 -8.72 1.25
N GLU A 24 20.00 -8.46 1.64
CA GLU A 24 20.62 -7.13 1.55
C GLU A 24 20.68 -6.64 0.10
N GLN A 25 21.14 -7.49 -0.80
CA GLN A 25 21.19 -7.18 -2.24
C GLN A 25 19.79 -6.92 -2.83
N LEU A 26 18.80 -7.70 -2.41
CA LEU A 26 17.40 -7.53 -2.83
C LEU A 26 16.82 -6.22 -2.32
N LEU A 27 17.11 -5.86 -1.07
CA LEU A 27 16.64 -4.61 -0.46
C LEU A 27 17.31 -3.40 -1.10
N GLU A 28 18.63 -3.44 -1.32
CA GLU A 28 19.36 -2.37 -1.98
C GLU A 28 18.83 -2.16 -3.42
N GLY A 29 18.69 -3.22 -4.19
CA GLY A 29 18.09 -3.16 -5.51
C GLY A 29 16.63 -2.70 -5.51
N ALA A 30 15.89 -2.86 -4.41
CA ALA A 30 14.54 -2.31 -4.26
C ALA A 30 14.57 -0.82 -3.96
N ARG A 31 15.50 -0.34 -3.10
CA ARG A 31 15.71 1.06 -2.77
C ARG A 31 16.10 1.87 -4.01
N GLN A 32 17.08 1.41 -4.78
CA GLN A 32 17.54 2.07 -6.01
C GLN A 32 16.40 2.23 -7.02
N ARG A 33 15.64 1.17 -7.29
CA ARG A 33 14.48 1.23 -8.20
C ARG A 33 13.34 2.09 -7.65
N GLY A 34 13.17 2.10 -6.33
CA GLY A 34 12.22 2.98 -5.65
C GLY A 34 12.58 4.45 -5.86
N GLY A 35 13.86 4.81 -5.70
CA GLY A 35 14.38 6.14 -5.97
C GLY A 35 14.21 6.56 -7.42
N GLU A 36 14.61 5.71 -8.38
CA GLU A 36 14.41 5.97 -9.81
C GLU A 36 12.92 6.11 -10.20
N ALA A 37 12.06 5.28 -9.63
CA ALA A 37 10.62 5.37 -9.88
C ALA A 37 10.00 6.62 -9.25
N ALA A 38 10.52 7.09 -8.13
CA ALA A 38 10.12 8.35 -7.51
C ALA A 38 10.57 9.55 -8.36
N GLN A 39 11.80 9.54 -8.86
CA GLN A 39 12.32 10.59 -9.75
C GLN A 39 11.57 10.65 -11.09
N ARG A 40 11.19 9.51 -11.67
CA ARG A 40 10.37 9.46 -12.90
C ARG A 40 8.92 9.90 -12.69
N ARG A 41 8.44 9.93 -11.45
CA ARG A 41 7.15 10.46 -11.06
C ARG A 41 7.27 11.95 -10.69
N THR A 42 7.95 12.73 -11.53
CA THR A 42 7.86 14.18 -11.44
C THR A 42 6.39 14.56 -11.42
N GLY A 43 5.96 15.12 -10.29
CA GLY A 43 4.57 15.27 -9.88
C GLY A 43 3.76 16.25 -10.71
N GLY A 44 3.78 16.11 -12.02
CA GLY A 44 2.96 16.90 -12.94
C GLY A 44 1.54 16.34 -13.06
N ARG A 45 0.62 17.21 -13.46
CA ARG A 45 -0.68 16.80 -14.00
C ARG A 45 -0.42 15.99 -15.27
N LEU A 46 -1.10 14.85 -15.40
CA LEU A 46 -1.13 14.17 -16.70
C LEU A 46 -1.87 15.06 -17.70
N GLU A 47 -1.30 15.28 -18.86
CA GLU A 47 -1.85 16.12 -19.93
C GLU A 47 -1.80 15.40 -21.27
N GLY A 48 -2.56 15.88 -22.24
CA GLY A 48 -2.56 15.39 -23.61
C GLY A 48 -2.79 13.87 -23.70
N GLU A 49 -2.00 13.23 -24.53
CA GLU A 49 -2.12 11.78 -24.79
C GLU A 49 -1.89 10.91 -23.55
N ALA A 50 -1.03 11.32 -22.60
CA ALA A 50 -0.77 10.55 -21.40
C ALA A 50 -2.02 10.50 -20.50
N LEU A 51 -2.73 11.62 -20.38
CA LEU A 51 -4.01 11.70 -19.69
C LEU A 51 -5.07 10.86 -20.41
N ALA A 52 -5.19 10.99 -21.72
CA ALA A 52 -6.16 10.24 -22.51
C ALA A 52 -5.93 8.72 -22.38
N ARG A 53 -4.70 8.25 -22.50
CA ARG A 53 -4.34 6.83 -22.32
C ARG A 53 -4.70 6.32 -20.91
N GLU A 54 -4.42 7.09 -19.88
CA GLU A 54 -4.73 6.67 -18.50
C GLU A 54 -6.24 6.67 -18.23
N VAL A 55 -7.00 7.64 -18.76
CA VAL A 55 -8.47 7.68 -18.69
C VAL A 55 -9.06 6.46 -19.40
N LEU A 56 -8.66 6.18 -20.63
CA LEU A 56 -9.12 5.01 -21.38
C LEU A 56 -8.78 3.70 -20.68
N ARG A 57 -7.56 3.59 -20.12
CA ARG A 57 -7.14 2.42 -19.33
C ARG A 57 -8.04 2.17 -18.11
N ARG A 58 -8.46 3.22 -17.42
CA ARG A 58 -9.38 3.12 -16.27
C ARG A 58 -10.78 2.79 -16.69
N THR A 59 -11.25 3.41 -17.75
CA THR A 59 -12.57 3.13 -18.34
C THR A 59 -12.69 1.67 -18.77
N ALA A 60 -11.67 1.13 -19.44
CA ALA A 60 -11.61 -0.28 -19.81
C ALA A 60 -11.65 -1.23 -18.59
N ARG A 61 -11.23 -0.76 -17.41
CA ARG A 61 -11.31 -1.48 -16.14
C ARG A 61 -12.60 -1.21 -15.35
N ARG A 62 -13.55 -0.51 -15.94
CA ARG A 62 -14.81 -0.08 -15.31
C ARG A 62 -14.60 0.80 -14.06
N GLU A 63 -13.48 1.51 -13.99
CA GLU A 63 -13.14 2.42 -12.88
C GLU A 63 -13.60 3.86 -13.24
N TYR A 64 -14.87 4.04 -13.59
CA TYR A 64 -15.39 5.29 -14.16
C TYR A 64 -15.20 6.50 -13.25
N SER A 65 -15.50 6.38 -11.95
CA SER A 65 -15.29 7.47 -10.99
C SER A 65 -13.84 7.92 -10.91
N LYS A 66 -12.89 6.98 -11.02
CA LYS A 66 -11.47 7.29 -11.01
C LYS A 66 -11.00 7.90 -12.35
N ALA A 67 -11.59 7.46 -13.46
CA ALA A 67 -11.35 8.05 -14.78
C ALA A 67 -11.83 9.51 -14.80
N ALA A 68 -13.05 9.76 -14.32
CA ALA A 68 -13.59 11.11 -14.19
C ALA A 68 -12.75 12.00 -13.23
N SER A 69 -12.33 11.45 -12.09
CA SER A 69 -11.48 12.17 -11.15
C SER A 69 -10.13 12.60 -11.75
N LEU A 70 -9.57 11.84 -12.70
CA LEU A 70 -8.34 12.22 -13.40
C LEU A 70 -8.51 13.48 -14.24
N LEU A 71 -9.64 13.61 -14.92
CA LEU A 71 -9.93 14.79 -15.76
C LEU A 71 -10.01 16.07 -14.92
N GLY A 72 -10.56 15.97 -13.69
CA GLY A 72 -10.67 17.09 -12.76
C GLY A 72 -9.47 17.28 -11.81
N SER A 73 -8.49 16.35 -11.84
CA SER A 73 -7.37 16.37 -10.90
C SER A 73 -6.39 17.52 -11.18
N PRO A 74 -6.02 18.30 -10.17
CA PRO A 74 -4.94 19.29 -10.31
C PRO A 74 -3.54 18.66 -10.36
N GLY A 75 -3.44 17.32 -10.26
CA GLY A 75 -2.18 16.58 -10.27
C GLY A 75 -1.52 16.51 -8.89
N MET A 76 -0.26 16.07 -8.91
CA MET A 76 0.61 16.01 -7.73
C MET A 76 1.48 17.25 -7.67
N ALA A 77 1.84 17.70 -6.47
CA ALA A 77 2.88 18.71 -6.32
C ALA A 77 4.25 18.08 -6.61
N ALA A 78 5.16 18.85 -7.18
CA ALA A 78 6.54 18.40 -7.32
C ALA A 78 7.17 18.23 -5.94
N PRO A 79 8.02 17.22 -5.73
CA PRO A 79 8.75 17.03 -4.48
C PRO A 79 9.86 18.11 -4.37
N THR A 80 9.51 19.23 -3.79
CA THR A 80 10.44 20.33 -3.51
C THR A 80 10.56 20.53 -2.01
N PRO A 81 11.68 21.10 -1.51
CA PRO A 81 11.83 21.39 -0.09
C PRO A 81 10.66 22.19 0.50
N ALA A 82 10.12 23.16 -0.25
CA ALA A 82 8.96 23.93 0.17
C ALA A 82 7.69 23.08 0.36
N VAL A 83 7.50 22.05 -0.48
CA VAL A 83 6.37 21.11 -0.34
C VAL A 83 6.60 20.17 0.82
N GLU A 84 7.83 19.75 1.07
CA GLU A 84 8.20 18.93 2.23
C GLU A 84 7.95 19.70 3.53
N GLU A 85 8.38 20.93 3.64
CA GLU A 85 8.13 21.80 4.79
C GLU A 85 6.64 21.98 5.07
N VAL A 86 5.82 22.20 4.03
CA VAL A 86 4.36 22.29 4.17
C VAL A 86 3.78 20.96 4.65
N LEU A 87 4.26 19.82 4.16
CA LEU A 87 3.79 18.51 4.59
C LEU A 87 4.17 18.22 6.05
N GLU A 88 5.39 18.57 6.44
CA GLU A 88 5.86 18.43 7.83
C GLU A 88 5.05 19.29 8.79
N GLY A 89 4.71 20.52 8.40
CA GLY A 89 3.85 21.41 9.18
C GLY A 89 2.40 20.94 9.30
N LEU A 90 1.91 20.15 8.31
CA LEU A 90 0.57 19.55 8.37
C LEU A 90 0.51 18.25 9.16
N LEU A 91 1.65 17.62 9.42
CA LEU A 91 1.76 16.42 10.22
C LEU A 91 2.05 16.85 11.66
N GLU A 92 1.04 16.83 12.52
CA GLU A 92 1.24 17.07 13.94
C GLU A 92 2.29 16.09 14.48
N LYS A 93 3.35 16.61 15.06
CA LYS A 93 4.32 15.82 15.83
C LYS A 93 3.61 15.40 17.13
N ARG A 94 3.04 14.20 17.12
CA ARG A 94 2.53 13.59 18.35
C ARG A 94 3.69 12.90 19.02
N ASP A 95 3.98 13.27 20.25
CA ASP A 95 5.12 12.78 21.02
C ASP A 95 5.03 11.29 21.32
N GLU A 96 3.83 10.71 21.37
CA GLU A 96 3.65 9.26 21.49
C GLU A 96 2.33 8.80 20.82
N PRO A 97 2.33 7.62 20.18
CA PRO A 97 1.09 7.00 19.75
C PRO A 97 0.29 6.64 21.00
N ARG A 98 -0.89 7.24 21.17
CA ARG A 98 -1.81 6.86 22.25
C ARG A 98 -2.26 5.43 22.01
N VAL A 99 -1.61 4.50 22.70
CA VAL A 99 -2.12 3.13 22.80
C VAL A 99 -3.35 3.21 23.71
N PRO A 100 -4.53 2.80 23.28
CA PRO A 100 -5.70 2.80 24.15
C PRO A 100 -5.41 1.99 25.38
N PRO A 101 -5.69 2.52 26.60
CA PRO A 101 -5.56 1.74 27.82
C PRO A 101 -6.48 0.51 27.71
N GLY A 102 -5.97 -0.68 28.01
CA GLY A 102 -6.76 -1.89 28.05
C GLY A 102 -6.60 -2.85 26.86
N ARG A 103 -5.60 -2.70 26.02
CA ARG A 103 -5.16 -3.83 25.20
C ARG A 103 -4.62 -4.90 26.15
N GLY A 104 -5.53 -5.79 26.55
CA GLY A 104 -5.18 -6.95 27.34
C GLY A 104 -4.08 -7.75 26.66
N SER A 105 -3.23 -8.38 27.45
CA SER A 105 -2.21 -9.35 27.05
C SER A 105 -2.81 -10.64 26.44
N GLY A 106 -4.04 -10.58 25.95
CA GLY A 106 -4.70 -11.69 25.26
C GLY A 106 -4.16 -11.89 23.84
N PRO A 107 -4.32 -13.10 23.29
CA PRO A 107 -3.99 -13.36 21.89
C PRO A 107 -4.77 -12.36 21.02
N GLY A 108 -4.04 -11.65 20.15
CA GLY A 108 -4.65 -10.73 19.20
C GLY A 108 -5.71 -11.43 18.31
N PRO A 109 -6.61 -10.67 17.68
CA PRO A 109 -7.60 -11.24 16.79
C PRO A 109 -6.91 -11.98 15.65
N GLY A 110 -7.16 -13.28 15.52
CA GLY A 110 -6.61 -14.10 14.44
C GLY A 110 -7.17 -13.67 13.09
N VAL A 111 -6.33 -13.70 12.06
CA VAL A 111 -6.72 -13.41 10.68
C VAL A 111 -7.15 -14.71 10.00
N SER A 112 -8.43 -14.96 9.86
CA SER A 112 -8.88 -16.17 9.17
C SER A 112 -8.44 -16.19 7.71
N ARG A 113 -8.07 -17.38 7.19
CA ARG A 113 -7.70 -17.58 5.78
C ARG A 113 -8.80 -17.13 4.82
N LYS A 114 -10.07 -17.26 5.22
CA LYS A 114 -11.22 -16.80 4.43
C LYS A 114 -11.15 -15.27 4.24
N HIS A 115 -11.02 -14.51 5.32
CA HIS A 115 -10.98 -13.05 5.27
C HIS A 115 -9.71 -12.53 4.58
N LEU A 116 -8.56 -13.18 4.81
CA LEU A 116 -7.32 -12.85 4.12
C LEU A 116 -7.43 -13.06 2.59
N ARG A 117 -8.01 -14.20 2.17
CA ARG A 117 -8.27 -14.48 0.75
C ARG A 117 -9.20 -13.42 0.14
N GLU A 118 -10.24 -13.05 0.83
CA GLU A 118 -11.17 -12.02 0.37
C GLU A 118 -10.50 -10.64 0.30
N ALA A 119 -9.73 -10.25 1.30
CA ALA A 119 -8.97 -9.01 1.31
C ALA A 119 -7.99 -8.92 0.13
N LEU A 120 -7.31 -10.03 -0.21
CA LEU A 120 -6.43 -10.12 -1.38
C LEU A 120 -7.20 -9.99 -2.70
N ARG A 121 -8.35 -10.66 -2.84
CA ARG A 121 -9.19 -10.59 -4.05
C ARG A 121 -9.77 -9.20 -4.27
N ARG A 122 -10.18 -8.53 -3.21
CA ARG A 122 -10.79 -7.18 -3.24
C ARG A 122 -9.75 -6.06 -3.21
N ALA A 123 -8.47 -6.40 -3.09
CA ALA A 123 -7.43 -5.39 -3.03
C ALA A 123 -7.38 -4.58 -4.33
N SER A 124 -7.32 -3.26 -4.19
CA SER A 124 -7.28 -2.36 -5.34
C SER A 124 -6.03 -2.58 -6.18
N ARG A 125 -6.22 -2.88 -7.48
CA ARG A 125 -5.12 -3.05 -8.43
C ARG A 125 -4.36 -1.78 -8.73
N VAL A 126 -4.96 -0.63 -8.44
CA VAL A 126 -4.40 0.71 -8.72
C VAL A 126 -3.90 1.41 -7.47
N ALA A 127 -4.07 0.79 -6.29
CA ALA A 127 -3.52 1.36 -5.06
C ALA A 127 -2.00 1.51 -5.16
N GLY A 128 -1.51 2.68 -4.74
CA GLY A 128 -0.08 2.96 -4.70
C GLY A 128 0.68 1.93 -3.85
N PRO A 129 1.94 1.66 -4.18
CA PRO A 129 2.80 0.87 -3.31
C PRO A 129 3.09 1.63 -2.01
N GLY A 130 3.40 0.91 -0.95
CA GLY A 130 4.03 1.46 0.24
C GLY A 130 5.54 1.65 0.06
N PRO A 131 6.26 1.96 1.16
CA PRO A 131 7.72 2.17 1.13
C PRO A 131 8.51 1.03 0.50
N SER A 132 8.11 -0.23 0.69
CA SER A 132 8.76 -1.39 0.07
C SER A 132 8.57 -1.52 -1.44
N GLY A 133 7.74 -0.68 -2.07
CA GLY A 133 7.34 -0.82 -3.46
C GLY A 133 6.35 -1.97 -3.70
N SER A 134 5.99 -2.75 -2.68
CA SER A 134 5.07 -3.87 -2.79
C SER A 134 3.64 -3.39 -3.04
N ARG A 135 2.94 -4.08 -3.92
CA ARG A 135 1.53 -3.84 -4.24
C ARG A 135 0.67 -5.04 -3.81
N ALA A 136 -0.59 -4.79 -3.55
CA ALA A 136 -1.55 -5.86 -3.26
C ALA A 136 -1.63 -6.90 -4.40
N THR A 137 -1.44 -6.48 -5.65
CA THR A 137 -1.39 -7.39 -6.81
C THR A 137 -0.22 -8.36 -6.77
N HIS A 138 0.94 -7.95 -6.24
CA HIS A 138 2.07 -8.86 -6.04
C HIS A 138 1.75 -9.91 -4.99
N ARG A 139 1.03 -9.53 -3.94
CA ARG A 139 0.61 -10.44 -2.87
C ARG A 139 -0.51 -11.38 -3.32
N ALA A 140 -1.35 -10.97 -4.27
CA ALA A 140 -2.45 -11.79 -4.76
C ALA A 140 -1.97 -13.07 -5.49
N VAL A 141 -0.70 -13.15 -5.89
CA VAL A 141 -0.10 -14.36 -6.48
C VAL A 141 -0.19 -15.56 -5.53
N VAL A 142 -0.14 -15.33 -4.21
CA VAL A 142 -0.27 -16.41 -3.20
C VAL A 142 -1.63 -17.13 -3.26
N LEU A 143 -2.64 -16.53 -3.89
CA LEU A 143 -3.94 -17.18 -4.07
C LEU A 143 -3.89 -18.40 -5.00
N GLN A 144 -2.85 -18.50 -5.81
CA GLN A 144 -2.62 -19.59 -6.76
C GLN A 144 -1.91 -20.79 -6.10
N VAL A 145 -1.31 -20.58 -4.92
CA VAL A 145 -0.52 -21.58 -4.21
C VAL A 145 -1.05 -21.74 -2.77
N PRO A 146 -1.74 -22.84 -2.44
CA PRO A 146 -2.35 -23.02 -1.12
C PRO A 146 -1.38 -22.88 0.05
N THR A 147 -0.20 -23.49 -0.06
CA THR A 147 0.85 -23.42 0.98
C THR A 147 1.39 -21.99 1.18
N ALA A 148 1.48 -21.19 0.11
CA ALA A 148 1.87 -19.79 0.21
C ALA A 148 0.80 -18.94 0.91
N LEU A 149 -0.49 -19.25 0.71
CA LEU A 149 -1.58 -18.59 1.43
C LEU A 149 -1.54 -18.93 2.93
N GLU A 150 -1.20 -20.17 3.29
CA GLU A 150 -1.03 -20.59 4.68
C GLU A 150 0.13 -19.85 5.35
N SER A 151 1.25 -19.76 4.67
CA SER A 151 2.43 -19.02 5.16
C SER A 151 2.09 -17.53 5.34
N LEU A 152 1.37 -16.93 4.39
CA LEU A 152 0.92 -15.55 4.51
C LEU A 152 -0.07 -15.35 5.65
N ALA A 153 -0.94 -16.33 5.94
CA ALA A 153 -1.85 -16.27 7.07
C ALA A 153 -1.10 -16.23 8.41
N LYS A 154 -0.07 -17.08 8.58
CA LYS A 154 0.79 -17.03 9.77
C LYS A 154 1.47 -15.68 9.95
N VAL A 155 1.97 -15.07 8.87
CA VAL A 155 2.55 -13.73 8.92
C VAL A 155 1.48 -12.69 9.27
N ALA A 156 0.28 -12.81 8.70
CA ALA A 156 -0.83 -11.92 8.98
C ALA A 156 -1.28 -11.98 10.45
N ASP A 157 -1.29 -13.16 11.05
CA ASP A 157 -1.59 -13.35 12.47
C ASP A 157 -0.57 -12.63 13.36
N ARG A 158 0.73 -12.76 13.06
CA ARG A 158 1.78 -12.04 13.79
C ARG A 158 1.66 -10.52 13.63
N VAL A 159 1.36 -10.04 12.43
CA VAL A 159 1.10 -8.61 12.19
C VAL A 159 -0.11 -8.13 12.99
N ALA A 160 -1.19 -8.91 13.03
CA ALA A 160 -2.42 -8.58 13.76
C ALA A 160 -2.19 -8.57 15.28
N ALA A 161 -1.39 -9.49 15.78
CA ALA A 161 -1.01 -9.60 17.19
C ALA A 161 0.06 -8.56 17.62
N ALA A 162 0.62 -7.81 16.68
CA ALA A 162 1.82 -6.97 16.89
C ALA A 162 3.03 -7.77 17.42
N ASP A 163 3.09 -9.08 17.15
CA ASP A 163 4.19 -9.98 17.47
C ASP A 163 5.25 -9.97 16.37
N LEU A 164 6.00 -8.88 16.30
CA LEU A 164 7.01 -8.65 15.27
C LEU A 164 8.25 -7.99 15.87
N PRO A 165 9.45 -8.24 15.32
CA PRO A 165 10.64 -7.48 15.66
C PRO A 165 10.43 -5.97 15.41
N GLU A 166 11.06 -5.15 16.23
CA GLU A 166 10.89 -3.69 16.18
C GLU A 166 11.19 -3.10 14.80
N GLU A 167 12.26 -3.58 14.15
CA GLU A 167 12.67 -3.12 12.82
C GLU A 167 11.58 -3.40 11.76
N VAL A 168 10.87 -4.52 11.91
CA VAL A 168 9.76 -4.89 11.03
C VAL A 168 8.54 -4.01 11.31
N VAL A 169 8.27 -3.70 12.59
CA VAL A 169 7.18 -2.80 12.99
C VAL A 169 7.41 -1.42 12.40
N VAL A 170 8.61 -0.85 12.53
CA VAL A 170 8.97 0.45 11.95
C VAL A 170 8.76 0.45 10.43
N GLY A 171 9.25 -0.60 9.74
CA GLY A 171 9.08 -0.74 8.29
C GLY A 171 7.61 -0.86 7.86
N LEU A 172 6.78 -1.60 8.61
CA LEU A 172 5.35 -1.73 8.34
C LEU A 172 4.55 -0.48 8.69
N ALA A 173 4.99 0.28 9.70
CA ALA A 173 4.36 1.54 10.10
C ALA A 173 4.65 2.67 9.12
N ALA A 174 5.79 2.63 8.46
CA ALA A 174 6.20 3.63 7.49
C ALA A 174 5.18 3.86 6.37
N VAL A 175 5.09 5.10 5.90
CA VAL A 175 4.21 5.51 4.80
C VAL A 175 4.96 6.35 3.78
N CYS A 176 4.65 6.17 2.50
CA CYS A 176 5.06 7.12 1.47
C CYS A 176 4.05 8.26 1.42
N LEU A 177 4.50 9.48 1.63
CA LEU A 177 3.65 10.66 1.47
C LEU A 177 3.54 11.03 -0.02
N HIS A 178 2.33 11.29 -0.44
CA HIS A 178 2.01 11.78 -1.77
C HIS A 178 1.30 13.12 -1.59
N PRO A 179 1.84 14.23 -2.14
CA PRO A 179 1.24 15.56 -2.01
C PRO A 179 0.33 15.90 -3.20
N PRO A 180 -0.91 15.37 -3.32
CA PRO A 180 -1.82 15.87 -4.33
C PRO A 180 -2.15 17.34 -4.08
N ARG A 181 -2.17 18.11 -5.16
CA ARG A 181 -2.56 19.53 -5.12
C ARG A 181 -4.01 19.64 -4.69
N LYS A 182 -4.30 20.65 -3.87
CA LYS A 182 -5.64 21.00 -3.43
C LYS A 182 -6.15 22.19 -4.24
N LYS A 183 -7.43 22.22 -4.58
CA LYS A 183 -8.10 23.41 -5.13
C LYS A 183 -8.66 24.26 -3.97
N PRO A 184 -8.59 25.59 -4.01
CA PRO A 184 -7.93 26.40 -5.04
C PRO A 184 -6.40 26.42 -4.95
N ALA A 185 -5.80 26.14 -3.79
CA ALA A 185 -4.35 26.13 -3.58
C ALA A 185 -3.95 25.16 -2.48
N GLY A 186 -2.64 24.84 -2.41
CA GLY A 186 -2.03 24.00 -1.37
C GLY A 186 -1.88 22.53 -1.75
N VAL A 187 -1.48 21.73 -0.75
CA VAL A 187 -1.28 20.28 -0.87
C VAL A 187 -2.05 19.54 0.22
N ARG A 188 -2.30 18.25 0.01
CA ARG A 188 -2.85 17.34 1.02
C ARG A 188 -1.82 16.26 1.32
N PRO A 189 -1.54 15.94 2.59
CA PRO A 189 -0.74 14.78 2.94
C PRO A 189 -1.58 13.50 2.72
N VAL A 190 -1.26 12.72 1.69
CA VAL A 190 -1.87 11.42 1.46
C VAL A 190 -0.82 10.35 1.66
N GLY A 191 -0.97 9.57 2.73
CA GLY A 191 -0.06 8.48 3.07
C GLY A 191 -0.42 7.16 2.38
N ALA A 192 0.54 6.53 1.73
CA ALA A 192 0.44 5.17 1.26
C ALA A 192 1.27 4.24 2.15
N GLY A 193 0.62 3.54 3.07
CA GLY A 193 1.28 2.55 3.93
C GLY A 193 1.55 1.23 3.21
N GLU A 194 2.26 0.34 3.87
CA GLU A 194 2.63 -0.96 3.35
C GLU A 194 1.43 -1.80 2.89
N ALA A 195 1.59 -2.49 1.75
CA ALA A 195 0.54 -3.30 1.17
C ALA A 195 0.10 -4.44 2.11
N LEU A 196 1.06 -5.06 2.81
CA LEU A 196 0.76 -6.11 3.77
C LEU A 196 -0.12 -5.61 4.91
N ARG A 197 0.25 -4.47 5.54
CA ARG A 197 -0.54 -3.86 6.62
C ARG A 197 -1.97 -3.55 6.17
N ARG A 198 -2.13 -3.01 4.96
CA ARG A 198 -3.46 -2.71 4.40
C ARG A 198 -4.30 -3.95 4.12
N ILE A 199 -3.68 -5.07 3.71
CA ILE A 199 -4.37 -6.35 3.48
C ILE A 199 -4.80 -6.95 4.81
N VAL A 200 -3.91 -6.99 5.80
CA VAL A 200 -4.21 -7.51 7.15
C VAL A 200 -5.31 -6.68 7.81
N GLY A 201 -5.18 -5.35 7.81
CA GLY A 201 -6.21 -4.46 8.36
C GLY A 201 -7.58 -4.65 7.70
N ARG A 202 -7.63 -4.85 6.38
CA ARG A 202 -8.89 -5.15 5.67
C ARG A 202 -9.45 -6.51 6.06
N ALA A 203 -8.61 -7.51 6.25
CA ALA A 203 -9.05 -8.84 6.68
C ALA A 203 -9.64 -8.79 8.09
N LEU A 204 -9.00 -8.07 9.01
CA LEU A 204 -9.52 -7.83 10.38
C LEU A 204 -10.85 -7.08 10.35
N LEU A 205 -10.93 -5.97 9.63
CA LEU A 205 -12.18 -5.21 9.49
C LEU A 205 -13.30 -6.05 8.88
N SER A 206 -12.98 -6.97 7.98
CA SER A 206 -13.99 -7.87 7.39
C SER A 206 -14.44 -8.93 8.40
N ALA A 207 -13.59 -9.38 9.32
CA ALA A 207 -13.93 -10.28 10.38
C ALA A 207 -14.84 -9.63 11.43
N GLU A 208 -14.53 -8.38 11.79
CA GLU A 208 -15.20 -7.60 12.84
C GLU A 208 -16.39 -6.78 12.32
N LYS A 209 -16.79 -6.95 11.07
CA LYS A 209 -17.82 -6.12 10.44
C LYS A 209 -19.15 -6.14 11.19
N GLY A 210 -19.56 -7.30 11.69
CA GLY A 210 -20.80 -7.45 12.47
C GLY A 210 -20.75 -6.65 13.77
N PRO A 211 -19.81 -6.98 14.70
CA PRO A 211 -19.63 -6.24 15.95
C PRO A 211 -19.42 -4.74 15.78
N LEU A 212 -18.65 -4.34 14.75
CA LEU A 212 -18.44 -2.92 14.45
C LEU A 212 -19.73 -2.21 14.01
N ALA A 213 -20.55 -2.86 13.17
CA ALA A 213 -21.82 -2.30 12.73
C ALA A 213 -22.79 -2.10 13.89
N GLU A 214 -22.78 -3.01 14.87
CA GLU A 214 -23.58 -2.89 16.10
C GLU A 214 -23.10 -1.75 17.00
N GLY A 215 -21.74 -1.59 17.14
CA GLY A 215 -21.13 -0.59 18.01
C GLY A 215 -21.17 0.83 17.45
N VAL A 216 -21.11 1.00 16.13
CA VAL A 216 -21.03 2.34 15.49
C VAL A 216 -22.40 2.92 15.16
N GLY A 217 -23.45 2.09 15.18
CA GLY A 217 -24.83 2.51 14.87
C GLY A 217 -25.08 2.78 13.38
N LYS A 218 -26.34 2.94 13.01
CA LYS A 218 -26.80 3.05 11.60
C LYS A 218 -26.36 4.33 10.87
N HIS A 219 -25.75 5.29 11.55
CA HIS A 219 -25.47 6.63 11.01
C HIS A 219 -24.06 6.81 10.44
N GLN A 220 -23.21 5.78 10.49
CA GLN A 220 -21.81 5.86 10.02
C GLN A 220 -21.41 4.76 9.01
N LEU A 221 -22.38 4.05 8.44
CA LEU A 221 -22.14 3.04 7.38
C LEU A 221 -22.58 3.55 6.02
#